data_f03dff822cc7108ed40d9893e078c976
#
_entry.id   f03dff822cc7108ed40d9893e078c976
#
_cell.length_a   1.000
_cell.length_b   1.000
_cell.length_c   1.000
_cell.angle_alpha   90.00
_cell.angle_beta   90.00
_cell.angle_gamma   90.00
#
_symmetry.space_group_name_H-M   'P 1'
#
loop_
_entity.id
_entity.type
_entity.pdbx_description
1 polymer ?
#
loop_
_entity_poly.entity_id
_entity_poly.type
_entity_poly.pdbx_seq_one_letter_code
_entity_poly.pdbx_strand_id
1 'polypeptide(L)'
;MLEFFFAALVIGIAPGPDNLFVLAQSATYGARLGFCIILGLCTGIAIHTCLLVAGVSALIAASPTAFFVIQCLGAAYLLYLAYKSFGVKAGVVQMSGDSRSEPGMTSARSLYMRGIIMNLTNPKVILFVLSLIPPAVRLDRPIHPSLQMAIFGGEFILATMIVFGSIALLAGTVKKFLLTSPKANRNLNWFSGAVFVFLAVALFFV
;
A
#
# COMPACT_ATOMS: atom_id res chain seq x y z
N MET A 1 8.32 -15.67 -1.32
CA MET A 1 6.98 -15.62 -0.73
C MET A 1 7.03 -14.92 0.63
N LEU A 2 7.71 -15.48 1.65
CA LEU A 2 7.75 -14.82 2.96
C LEU A 2 8.34 -13.40 2.92
N GLU A 3 9.39 -13.19 2.14
CA GLU A 3 10.03 -11.87 1.94
C GLU A 3 9.08 -10.85 1.33
N PHE A 4 8.28 -11.25 0.33
CA PHE A 4 7.28 -10.37 -0.29
C PHE A 4 6.18 -10.01 0.72
N PHE A 5 5.70 -10.97 1.50
CA PHE A 5 4.70 -10.71 2.55
C PHE A 5 5.20 -9.69 3.59
N PHE A 6 6.46 -9.83 4.04
CA PHE A 6 7.04 -8.84 4.95
C PHE A 6 7.19 -7.46 4.30
N ALA A 7 7.60 -7.39 3.03
CA ALA A 7 7.65 -6.14 2.29
C ALA A 7 6.26 -5.49 2.19
N ALA A 8 5.22 -6.30 1.94
CA ALA A 8 3.83 -5.83 1.89
C ALA A 8 3.33 -5.31 3.26
N LEU A 9 3.68 -5.98 4.37
CA LEU A 9 3.38 -5.48 5.72
C LEU A 9 4.02 -4.12 5.96
N VAL A 10 5.29 -4.00 5.63
CA VAL A 10 6.05 -2.77 5.89
C VAL A 10 5.53 -1.61 5.04
N ILE A 11 5.23 -1.83 3.75
CA ILE A 11 4.65 -0.78 2.93
C ILE A 11 3.23 -0.42 3.41
N GLY A 12 2.49 -1.37 3.93
CA GLY A 12 1.19 -1.13 4.55
C GLY A 12 1.28 -0.22 5.78
N ILE A 13 2.30 -0.40 6.62
CA ILE A 13 2.55 0.43 7.82
C ILE A 13 3.01 1.84 7.42
N ALA A 14 3.73 1.99 6.31
CA ALA A 14 4.23 3.28 5.84
C ALA A 14 3.07 4.29 5.68
N PRO A 15 3.12 5.44 6.38
CA PRO A 15 2.03 6.39 6.37
C PRO A 15 1.74 6.89 4.94
N GLY A 16 0.47 6.86 4.59
CA GLY A 16 -0.02 7.29 3.29
C GLY A 16 -1.46 7.79 3.39
N PRO A 17 -2.05 8.28 2.29
CA PRO A 17 -3.42 8.78 2.30
C PRO A 17 -4.42 7.72 2.74
N ASP A 18 -4.21 6.46 2.35
CA ASP A 18 -5.07 5.34 2.71
C ASP A 18 -5.07 5.08 4.22
N ASN A 19 -3.86 5.08 4.85
CA ASN A 19 -3.71 4.88 6.29
C ASN A 19 -4.44 5.98 7.08
N LEU A 20 -4.25 7.25 6.67
CA LEU A 20 -4.87 8.39 7.32
C LEU A 20 -6.39 8.39 7.15
N PHE A 21 -6.87 8.00 5.97
CA PHE A 21 -8.30 7.93 5.69
C PHE A 21 -8.98 6.81 6.49
N VAL A 22 -8.43 5.60 6.49
CA VAL A 22 -8.95 4.48 7.31
C VAL A 22 -8.94 4.85 8.79
N LEU A 23 -7.84 5.44 9.29
CA LEU A 23 -7.72 5.90 10.67
C LEU A 23 -8.79 6.94 11.02
N ALA A 24 -8.96 7.97 10.18
CA ALA A 24 -9.92 9.05 10.41
C ALA A 24 -11.35 8.54 10.44
N GLN A 25 -11.73 7.74 9.44
CA GLN A 25 -13.08 7.19 9.33
C GLN A 25 -13.38 6.20 10.46
N SER A 26 -12.43 5.33 10.80
CA SER A 26 -12.59 4.37 11.89
C SER A 26 -12.69 5.07 13.26
N ALA A 27 -11.91 6.13 13.48
CA ALA A 27 -11.97 6.90 14.73
C ALA A 27 -13.25 7.72 14.88
N THR A 28 -13.88 8.10 13.76
CA THR A 28 -15.09 8.94 13.77
C THR A 28 -16.38 8.09 13.76
N TYR A 29 -16.40 7.03 12.95
CA TYR A 29 -17.61 6.25 12.68
C TYR A 29 -17.51 4.80 13.14
N GLY A 30 -16.40 4.42 13.78
CA GLY A 30 -16.16 3.08 14.31
C GLY A 30 -15.50 2.13 13.30
N ALA A 31 -14.88 1.07 13.84
CA ALA A 31 -14.10 0.11 13.08
C ALA A 31 -14.90 -0.56 11.95
N ARG A 32 -16.20 -0.81 12.15
CA ARG A 32 -17.06 -1.47 11.15
C ARG A 32 -17.08 -0.72 9.82
N LEU A 33 -17.18 0.60 9.84
CA LEU A 33 -17.14 1.42 8.62
C LEU A 33 -15.71 1.53 8.07
N GLY A 34 -14.69 1.51 8.93
CA GLY A 34 -13.30 1.35 8.51
C GLY A 34 -13.07 0.06 7.72
N PHE A 35 -13.64 -1.05 8.15
CA PHE A 35 -13.55 -2.32 7.40
C PHE A 35 -14.20 -2.26 6.02
N CYS A 36 -15.24 -1.46 5.80
CA CYS A 36 -15.80 -1.27 4.46
C CYS A 36 -14.77 -0.64 3.51
N ILE A 37 -13.99 0.34 4.00
CA ILE A 37 -12.91 0.95 3.22
C ILE A 37 -11.82 -0.08 2.92
N ILE A 38 -11.40 -0.85 3.94
CA ILE A 38 -10.35 -1.87 3.82
C ILE A 38 -10.74 -2.93 2.77
N LEU A 39 -11.98 -3.39 2.76
CA LEU A 39 -12.49 -4.29 1.73
C LEU A 39 -12.42 -3.64 0.33
N GLY A 40 -12.68 -2.35 0.22
CA GLY A 40 -12.48 -1.60 -1.01
C GLY A 40 -11.02 -1.55 -1.46
N LEU A 41 -10.09 -1.28 -0.52
CA LEU A 41 -8.64 -1.32 -0.80
C LEU A 41 -8.21 -2.71 -1.28
N CYS A 42 -8.66 -3.77 -0.62
CA CYS A 42 -8.37 -5.16 -1.02
C CYS A 42 -8.90 -5.48 -2.42
N THR A 43 -10.09 -5.00 -2.76
CA THR A 43 -10.65 -5.15 -4.11
C THR A 43 -9.79 -4.40 -5.14
N GLY A 44 -9.31 -3.20 -4.82
CA GLY A 44 -8.37 -2.47 -5.68
C GLY A 44 -7.06 -3.25 -5.92
N ILE A 45 -6.49 -3.87 -4.87
CA ILE A 45 -5.30 -4.73 -4.99
C ILE A 45 -5.61 -5.95 -5.89
N ALA A 46 -6.77 -6.58 -5.72
CA ALA A 46 -7.19 -7.69 -6.57
C ALA A 46 -7.29 -7.28 -8.04
N ILE A 47 -7.86 -6.10 -8.34
CA ILE A 47 -7.94 -5.55 -9.70
C ILE A 47 -6.53 -5.32 -10.25
N HIS A 48 -5.62 -4.69 -9.51
CA HIS A 48 -4.22 -4.49 -9.92
C HIS A 48 -3.54 -5.83 -10.21
N THR A 49 -3.75 -6.83 -9.35
CA THR A 49 -3.17 -8.17 -9.53
C THR A 49 -3.71 -8.84 -10.79
N CYS A 50 -5.02 -8.76 -11.06
CA CYS A 50 -5.62 -9.30 -12.28
C CYS A 50 -5.08 -8.60 -13.53
N LEU A 51 -4.95 -7.28 -13.52
CA LEU A 51 -4.37 -6.52 -14.62
C LEU A 51 -2.89 -6.89 -14.83
N LEU A 52 -2.15 -7.08 -13.74
CA LEU A 52 -0.77 -7.51 -13.80
C LEU A 52 -0.64 -8.91 -14.41
N VAL A 53 -1.44 -9.88 -13.95
CA VAL A 53 -1.45 -11.26 -14.48
C VAL A 53 -1.79 -11.25 -15.97
N ALA A 54 -2.76 -10.45 -16.39
CA ALA A 54 -3.16 -10.35 -17.80
C ALA A 54 -2.12 -9.63 -18.68
N GLY A 55 -1.48 -8.57 -18.14
CA GLY A 55 -0.58 -7.72 -18.91
C GLY A 55 0.88 -8.15 -18.88
N VAL A 56 1.38 -8.61 -17.74
CA VAL A 56 2.82 -8.92 -17.56
C VAL A 56 3.22 -10.20 -18.28
N SER A 57 2.32 -11.18 -18.43
CA SER A 57 2.62 -12.35 -19.26
C SER A 57 2.95 -11.95 -20.71
N ALA A 58 2.28 -10.92 -21.23
CA ALA A 58 2.58 -10.36 -22.54
C ALA A 58 3.86 -9.50 -22.53
N LEU A 59 4.13 -8.77 -21.44
CA LEU A 59 5.28 -7.87 -21.34
C LEU A 59 6.60 -8.62 -21.14
N ILE A 60 6.63 -9.66 -20.31
CA ILE A 60 7.80 -10.53 -20.10
C ILE A 60 8.17 -11.22 -21.43
N ALA A 61 7.16 -11.65 -22.21
CA ALA A 61 7.36 -12.23 -23.52
C ALA A 61 7.85 -11.23 -24.57
N ALA A 62 7.58 -9.94 -24.41
CA ALA A 62 7.81 -8.92 -25.43
C ALA A 62 9.19 -8.25 -25.34
N SER A 63 9.72 -7.91 -24.13
CA SER A 63 10.98 -7.16 -24.04
C SER A 63 11.58 -7.13 -22.62
N PRO A 64 12.78 -7.70 -22.41
CA PRO A 64 13.54 -7.54 -21.16
C PRO A 64 13.85 -6.07 -20.82
N THR A 65 14.03 -5.25 -21.85
CA THR A 65 14.31 -3.80 -21.70
C THR A 65 13.11 -3.06 -21.09
N ALA A 66 11.88 -3.38 -21.53
CA ALA A 66 10.69 -2.76 -20.97
C ALA A 66 10.52 -3.11 -19.47
N PHE A 67 10.86 -4.34 -19.10
CA PHE A 67 10.85 -4.78 -17.71
C PHE A 67 11.87 -3.98 -16.85
N PHE A 68 13.11 -3.83 -17.33
CA PHE A 68 14.14 -3.05 -16.66
C PHE A 68 13.72 -1.57 -16.50
N VAL A 69 13.08 -0.98 -17.51
CA VAL A 69 12.55 0.40 -17.41
C VAL A 69 11.51 0.50 -16.29
N ILE A 70 10.59 -0.47 -16.17
CA ILE A 70 9.58 -0.49 -15.09
C ILE A 70 10.27 -0.60 -13.71
N GLN A 71 11.28 -1.44 -13.56
CA GLN A 71 12.07 -1.53 -12.33
C GLN A 71 12.73 -0.19 -11.98
N CYS A 72 13.36 0.46 -12.94
CA CYS A 72 14.00 1.78 -12.72
C CYS A 72 12.98 2.84 -12.29
N LEU A 73 11.81 2.91 -12.93
CA LEU A 73 10.75 3.83 -12.57
C LEU A 73 10.19 3.54 -11.17
N GLY A 74 10.02 2.27 -10.82
CA GLY A 74 9.58 1.85 -9.49
C GLY A 74 10.60 2.21 -8.41
N ALA A 75 11.88 1.94 -8.64
CA ALA A 75 12.96 2.31 -7.73
C ALA A 75 13.06 3.82 -7.54
N ALA A 76 13.00 4.60 -8.63
CA ALA A 76 13.03 6.06 -8.56
C ALA A 76 11.85 6.61 -7.74
N TYR A 77 10.66 6.02 -7.88
CA TYR A 77 9.50 6.42 -7.11
C TYR A 77 9.62 6.02 -5.63
N LEU A 78 10.13 4.84 -5.32
CA LEU A 78 10.38 4.42 -3.94
C LEU A 78 11.39 5.36 -3.27
N LEU A 79 12.45 5.78 -3.97
CA LEU A 79 13.41 6.78 -3.49
C LEU A 79 12.75 8.15 -3.29
N TYR A 80 11.84 8.56 -4.18
CA TYR A 80 11.04 9.77 -4.00
C TYR A 80 10.15 9.70 -2.74
N LEU A 81 9.51 8.55 -2.49
CA LEU A 81 8.73 8.33 -1.27
C LEU A 81 9.62 8.34 -0.02
N ALA A 82 10.82 7.76 -0.10
CA ALA A 82 11.82 7.82 0.96
C ALA A 82 12.21 9.27 1.28
N TYR A 83 12.56 10.05 0.27
CA TYR A 83 12.87 11.46 0.41
C TYR A 83 11.73 12.24 1.08
N LYS A 84 10.50 12.05 0.62
CA LYS A 84 9.32 12.66 1.26
C LYS A 84 9.17 12.24 2.72
N SER A 85 9.36 10.96 3.02
CA SER A 85 9.25 10.44 4.39
C SER A 85 10.29 11.02 5.33
N PHE A 86 11.53 11.20 4.88
CA PHE A 86 12.59 11.85 5.67
C PHE A 86 12.37 13.36 5.81
N GLY A 87 11.75 14.00 4.82
CA GLY A 87 11.47 15.44 4.82
C GLY A 87 10.28 15.88 5.69
N VAL A 88 9.52 14.92 6.25
CA VAL A 88 8.40 15.25 7.14
C VAL A 88 8.94 15.87 8.44
N LYS A 89 8.73 17.18 8.60
CA LYS A 89 9.04 17.87 9.86
C LYS A 89 8.19 17.26 10.97
N ALA A 90 8.78 17.16 12.18
CA ALA A 90 8.05 16.72 13.37
C ALA A 90 6.91 17.70 13.65
N GLY A 91 5.76 17.43 13.12
CA GLY A 91 4.52 18.18 13.29
C GLY A 91 3.37 17.22 13.61
N VAL A 92 2.36 17.75 14.25
CA VAL A 92 1.10 17.03 14.44
C VAL A 92 0.57 16.70 13.03
N VAL A 93 0.21 15.43 12.78
CA VAL A 93 -0.46 15.05 11.55
C VAL A 93 -1.71 15.92 11.44
N GLN A 94 -1.66 16.93 10.58
CA GLN A 94 -2.90 17.60 10.20
C GLN A 94 -3.69 16.56 9.44
N MET A 95 -4.72 16.05 10.08
CA MET A 95 -5.74 15.26 9.41
C MET A 95 -6.52 16.25 8.53
N SER A 96 -5.86 16.70 7.45
CA SER A 96 -6.48 17.44 6.36
C SER A 96 -7.29 16.46 5.51
N GLY A 97 -8.12 15.70 6.19
CA GLY A 97 -9.21 15.03 5.54
C GLY A 97 -10.35 16.02 5.57
N ASP A 98 -10.96 16.25 4.46
CA ASP A 98 -12.33 16.74 4.38
C ASP A 98 -13.21 15.78 5.18
N SER A 99 -13.09 15.90 6.52
CA SER A 99 -13.91 15.15 7.49
C SER A 99 -15.32 15.75 7.56
N ARG A 100 -15.59 16.74 6.73
CA ARG A 100 -16.94 17.15 6.42
C ARG A 100 -17.51 16.11 5.46
N SER A 101 -18.06 15.07 6.07
CA SER A 101 -18.94 14.12 5.36
C SER A 101 -19.99 14.93 4.64
N GLU A 102 -19.89 15.01 3.33
CA GLU A 102 -21.06 15.38 2.54
C GLU A 102 -22.20 14.43 2.93
N PRO A 103 -23.43 14.95 3.03
CA PRO A 103 -24.59 14.11 3.30
C PRO A 103 -24.62 12.98 2.26
N GLY A 104 -24.45 11.72 2.71
CA GLY A 104 -24.37 10.54 1.83
C GLY A 104 -23.05 9.77 1.84
N MET A 105 -21.93 10.33 2.32
CA MET A 105 -20.61 9.67 2.35
C MET A 105 -20.40 8.67 3.50
N THR A 106 -21.36 8.54 4.39
CA THR A 106 -21.29 7.64 5.56
C THR A 106 -21.86 6.23 5.29
N SER A 107 -22.37 5.97 4.09
CA SER A 107 -22.88 4.63 3.78
C SER A 107 -21.72 3.63 3.58
N ALA A 108 -21.89 2.40 4.03
CA ALA A 108 -20.92 1.31 3.85
C ALA A 108 -20.52 1.15 2.37
N ARG A 109 -21.49 1.27 1.45
CA ARG A 109 -21.25 1.18 0.01
C ARG A 109 -20.35 2.33 -0.50
N SER A 110 -20.64 3.57 -0.07
CA SER A 110 -19.85 4.73 -0.48
C SER A 110 -18.39 4.61 0.00
N LEU A 111 -18.18 4.19 1.25
CA LEU A 111 -16.87 3.98 1.82
C LEU A 111 -16.10 2.83 1.14
N TYR A 112 -16.78 1.74 0.80
CA TYR A 112 -16.21 0.65 0.02
C TYR A 112 -15.75 1.12 -1.37
N MET A 113 -16.60 1.82 -2.11
CA MET A 113 -16.25 2.36 -3.43
C MET A 113 -15.11 3.36 -3.35
N ARG A 114 -15.07 4.20 -2.30
CA ARG A 114 -13.97 5.12 -2.07
C ARG A 114 -12.67 4.37 -1.80
N GLY A 115 -12.70 3.28 -1.06
CA GLY A 115 -11.55 2.39 -0.87
C GLY A 115 -11.00 1.85 -2.19
N ILE A 116 -11.87 1.39 -3.09
CA ILE A 116 -11.46 0.93 -4.44
C ILE A 116 -10.78 2.07 -5.20
N ILE A 117 -11.43 3.22 -5.33
CA ILE A 117 -10.91 4.35 -6.09
C ILE A 117 -9.57 4.81 -5.51
N MET A 118 -9.48 4.97 -4.20
CA MET A 118 -8.24 5.39 -3.53
C MET A 118 -7.10 4.42 -3.83
N ASN A 119 -7.34 3.11 -3.74
CA ASN A 119 -6.32 2.11 -4.02
C ASN A 119 -5.89 2.15 -5.51
N LEU A 120 -6.85 2.17 -6.43
CA LEU A 120 -6.58 2.20 -7.87
C LEU A 120 -5.84 3.46 -8.32
N THR A 121 -6.03 4.58 -7.63
CA THR A 121 -5.35 5.85 -7.93
C THR A 121 -4.10 6.09 -7.07
N ASN A 122 -3.82 5.20 -6.10
CA ASN A 122 -2.67 5.36 -5.22
C ASN A 122 -1.37 4.96 -5.92
N PRO A 123 -0.50 5.92 -6.26
CA PRO A 123 0.73 5.60 -6.97
C PRO A 123 1.67 4.71 -6.15
N LYS A 124 1.60 4.76 -4.81
CA LYS A 124 2.37 3.86 -3.93
C LYS A 124 2.01 2.40 -4.19
N VAL A 125 0.71 2.08 -4.32
CA VAL A 125 0.23 0.72 -4.56
C VAL A 125 0.54 0.27 -5.98
N ILE A 126 0.24 1.13 -6.98
CA ILE A 126 0.49 0.84 -8.39
C ILE A 126 1.95 0.45 -8.60
N LEU A 127 2.87 1.29 -8.14
CA LEU A 127 4.29 1.06 -8.34
C LEU A 127 4.85 -0.07 -7.49
N PHE A 128 4.30 -0.31 -6.30
CA PHE A 128 4.65 -1.49 -5.50
C PHE A 128 4.28 -2.79 -6.24
N VAL A 129 3.07 -2.87 -6.75
CA VAL A 129 2.59 -4.04 -7.50
C VAL A 129 3.43 -4.26 -8.76
N LEU A 130 3.64 -3.20 -9.56
CA LEU A 130 4.38 -3.29 -10.82
C LEU A 130 5.88 -3.56 -10.63
N SER A 131 6.48 -3.05 -9.56
CA SER A 131 7.93 -3.15 -9.35
C SER A 131 8.36 -4.38 -8.59
N LEU A 132 7.53 -4.91 -7.68
CA LEU A 132 7.93 -5.99 -6.79
C LEU A 132 7.34 -7.36 -7.15
N ILE A 133 6.12 -7.42 -7.71
CA ILE A 133 5.52 -8.71 -8.02
C ILE A 133 6.23 -9.39 -9.21
N PRO A 134 6.45 -8.73 -10.37
CA PRO A 134 7.06 -9.41 -11.51
C PRO A 134 8.47 -9.93 -11.26
N PRO A 135 9.40 -9.17 -10.61
CA PRO A 135 10.73 -9.70 -10.30
C PRO A 135 10.74 -10.85 -9.31
N ALA A 136 9.74 -10.92 -8.41
CA ALA A 136 9.62 -12.01 -7.44
C ALA A 136 9.17 -13.34 -8.05
N VAL A 137 8.72 -13.32 -9.32
CA VAL A 137 8.32 -14.54 -10.05
C VAL A 137 9.54 -15.34 -10.43
N ARG A 138 9.58 -16.59 -10.07
CA ARG A 138 10.66 -17.53 -10.38
C ARG A 138 10.24 -18.50 -11.48
N LEU A 139 10.95 -18.42 -12.62
CA LEU A 139 10.66 -19.26 -13.79
C LEU A 139 11.16 -20.71 -13.62
N ASP A 140 12.09 -20.94 -12.68
CA ASP A 140 12.63 -22.26 -12.33
C ASP A 140 11.69 -23.10 -11.44
N ARG A 141 10.59 -22.51 -10.98
CA ARG A 141 9.61 -23.23 -10.15
C ARG A 141 8.53 -23.92 -10.97
N PRO A 142 7.99 -25.06 -10.49
CA PRO A 142 6.93 -25.79 -11.17
C PRO A 142 5.56 -25.07 -11.20
N ILE A 143 5.47 -23.91 -10.52
CA ILE A 143 4.24 -23.11 -10.43
C ILE A 143 4.21 -22.10 -11.58
N HIS A 144 3.13 -22.07 -12.33
CA HIS A 144 2.96 -21.15 -13.46
C HIS A 144 3.14 -19.67 -13.00
N PRO A 145 3.86 -18.83 -13.76
CA PRO A 145 4.13 -17.43 -13.39
C PRO A 145 2.89 -16.63 -12.98
N SER A 146 1.79 -16.77 -13.73
CA SER A 146 0.53 -16.09 -13.42
C SER A 146 -0.04 -16.49 -12.05
N LEU A 147 0.10 -17.76 -11.67
CA LEU A 147 -0.34 -18.22 -10.36
C LEU A 147 0.57 -17.72 -9.25
N GLN A 148 1.88 -17.61 -9.49
CA GLN A 148 2.80 -16.97 -8.53
C GLN A 148 2.42 -15.51 -8.29
N MET A 149 2.13 -14.74 -9.36
CA MET A 149 1.65 -13.34 -9.25
C MET A 149 0.35 -13.24 -8.47
N ALA A 150 -0.61 -14.14 -8.72
CA ALA A 150 -1.87 -14.19 -7.99
C ALA A 150 -1.66 -14.48 -6.49
N ILE A 151 -0.72 -15.36 -6.15
CA ILE A 151 -0.34 -15.65 -4.76
C ILE A 151 0.27 -14.41 -4.09
N PHE A 152 1.18 -13.70 -4.76
CA PHE A 152 1.74 -12.44 -4.24
C PHE A 152 0.67 -11.36 -4.03
N GLY A 153 -0.29 -11.25 -4.97
CA GLY A 153 -1.46 -10.39 -4.79
C GLY A 153 -2.29 -10.76 -3.57
N GLY A 154 -2.49 -12.06 -3.33
CA GLY A 154 -3.16 -12.58 -2.13
C GLY A 154 -2.39 -12.27 -0.84
N GLU A 155 -1.06 -12.42 -0.84
CA GLU A 155 -0.19 -12.03 0.28
C GLU A 155 -0.30 -10.52 0.57
N PHE A 156 -0.39 -9.68 -0.47
CA PHE A 156 -0.57 -8.23 -0.30
C PHE A 156 -1.96 -7.90 0.27
N ILE A 157 -3.02 -8.57 -0.17
CA ILE A 157 -4.36 -8.43 0.41
C ILE A 157 -4.33 -8.82 1.90
N LEU A 158 -3.71 -9.95 2.24
CA LEU A 158 -3.60 -10.40 3.62
C LEU A 158 -2.83 -9.40 4.49
N ALA A 159 -1.69 -8.92 4.01
CA ALA A 159 -0.91 -7.88 4.69
C ALA A 159 -1.73 -6.60 4.89
N THR A 160 -2.48 -6.18 3.87
CA THR A 160 -3.39 -5.02 3.94
C THR A 160 -4.46 -5.23 5.00
N MET A 161 -5.11 -6.39 5.03
CA MET A 161 -6.12 -6.71 6.05
C MET A 161 -5.54 -6.66 7.47
N ILE A 162 -4.34 -7.19 7.69
CA ILE A 162 -3.67 -7.18 8.99
C ILE A 162 -3.35 -5.75 9.41
N VAL A 163 -2.65 -4.99 8.57
CA VAL A 163 -2.17 -3.66 8.93
C VAL A 163 -3.34 -2.68 9.09
N PHE A 164 -4.19 -2.57 8.09
CA PHE A 164 -5.31 -1.61 8.11
C PHE A 164 -6.42 -2.06 9.06
N GLY A 165 -6.62 -3.37 9.23
CA GLY A 165 -7.52 -3.93 10.25
C GLY A 165 -7.07 -3.54 11.64
N SER A 166 -5.77 -3.64 11.94
CA SER A 166 -5.19 -3.18 13.20
C SER A 166 -5.40 -1.66 13.39
N ILE A 167 -5.18 -0.86 12.35
CA ILE A 167 -5.43 0.59 12.38
C ILE A 167 -6.91 0.87 12.68
N ALA A 168 -7.84 0.17 12.04
CA ALA A 168 -9.27 0.38 12.23
C ALA A 168 -9.73 0.00 13.63
N LEU A 169 -9.26 -1.13 14.15
CA LEU A 169 -9.60 -1.62 15.50
C LEU A 169 -9.03 -0.73 16.61
N LEU A 170 -7.80 -0.24 16.42
CA LEU A 170 -7.08 0.58 17.38
C LEU A 170 -7.20 2.08 17.09
N ALA A 171 -8.15 2.49 16.25
CA ALA A 171 -8.23 3.85 15.71
C ALA A 171 -8.24 4.94 16.79
N GLY A 172 -8.94 4.72 17.91
CA GLY A 172 -8.95 5.68 19.03
C GLY A 172 -7.57 5.86 19.67
N THR A 173 -6.85 4.77 19.91
CA THR A 173 -5.51 4.78 20.50
C THR A 173 -4.47 5.30 19.52
N VAL A 174 -4.50 4.83 18.27
CA VAL A 174 -3.58 5.25 17.20
C VAL A 174 -3.72 6.74 16.92
N LYS A 175 -4.95 7.25 16.83
CA LYS A 175 -5.22 8.69 16.65
C LYS A 175 -4.63 9.49 17.80
N LYS A 176 -4.90 9.10 19.06
CA LYS A 176 -4.35 9.77 20.23
C LYS A 176 -2.82 9.78 20.18
N PHE A 177 -2.19 8.64 19.93
CA PHE A 177 -0.74 8.50 19.86
C PHE A 177 -0.10 9.37 18.77
N LEU A 178 -0.64 9.36 17.55
CA LEU A 178 -0.11 10.16 16.43
C LEU A 178 -0.32 11.67 16.62
N LEU A 179 -1.45 12.08 17.23
CA LEU A 179 -1.72 13.49 17.48
C LEU A 179 -0.95 14.05 18.67
N THR A 180 -0.57 13.21 19.65
CA THR A 180 0.10 13.67 20.88
C THR A 180 1.62 13.53 20.85
N SER A 181 2.18 12.73 19.94
CA SER A 181 3.62 12.46 19.90
C SER A 181 4.28 12.81 18.56
N PRO A 182 4.79 14.05 18.41
CA PRO A 182 5.57 14.42 17.22
C PRO A 182 6.79 13.52 16.97
N LYS A 183 7.40 12.99 18.06
CA LYS A 183 8.52 12.05 17.97
C LYS A 183 8.10 10.72 17.34
N ALA A 184 6.95 10.16 17.74
CA ALA A 184 6.44 8.91 17.18
C ALA A 184 6.13 9.04 15.69
N ASN A 185 5.50 10.14 15.29
CA ASN A 185 5.23 10.43 13.89
C ASN A 185 6.52 10.55 13.07
N ARG A 186 7.51 11.27 13.57
CA ARG A 186 8.83 11.37 12.92
C ARG A 186 9.50 10.00 12.78
N ASN A 187 9.54 9.21 13.85
CA ASN A 187 10.17 7.88 13.83
C ASN A 187 9.48 6.95 12.85
N LEU A 188 8.14 6.98 12.77
CA LEU A 188 7.37 6.19 11.80
C LEU A 188 7.69 6.60 10.36
N ASN A 189 7.78 7.89 10.08
CA ASN A 189 8.15 8.39 8.76
C ASN A 189 9.61 8.02 8.40
N TRP A 190 10.54 8.13 9.34
CA TRP A 190 11.94 7.74 9.14
C TRP A 190 12.08 6.25 8.88
N PHE A 191 11.38 5.41 9.64
CA PHE A 191 11.32 3.97 9.40
C PHE A 191 10.79 3.66 8.00
N SER A 192 9.68 4.31 7.62
CA SER A 192 9.10 4.15 6.27
C SER A 192 10.07 4.56 5.16
N GLY A 193 10.77 5.70 5.36
CA GLY A 193 11.80 6.17 4.43
C GLY A 193 12.94 5.15 4.27
N ALA A 194 13.46 4.60 5.36
CA ALA A 194 14.51 3.58 5.33
C ALA A 194 14.05 2.32 4.58
N VAL A 195 12.81 1.89 4.81
CA VAL A 195 12.23 0.75 4.08
C VAL A 195 12.07 1.02 2.60
N PHE A 196 11.61 2.22 2.21
CA PHE A 196 11.51 2.57 0.79
C PHE A 196 12.87 2.56 0.11
N VAL A 197 13.95 3.02 0.77
CA VAL A 197 15.32 2.90 0.26
C VAL A 197 15.71 1.44 0.10
N PHE A 198 15.48 0.63 1.13
CA PHE A 198 15.79 -0.79 1.10
C PHE A 198 15.06 -1.50 -0.05
N LEU A 199 13.76 -1.26 -0.23
CA LEU A 199 12.98 -1.84 -1.32
C LEU A 199 13.45 -1.36 -2.69
N ALA A 200 13.82 -0.08 -2.84
CA ALA A 200 14.36 0.45 -4.09
C ALA A 200 15.65 -0.25 -4.50
N VAL A 201 16.53 -0.52 -3.53
CA VAL A 201 17.78 -1.26 -3.77
C VAL A 201 17.49 -2.74 -4.04
N ALA A 202 16.62 -3.37 -3.25
CA ALA A 202 16.27 -4.78 -3.38
C ALA A 202 15.70 -5.14 -4.77
N LEU A 203 15.03 -4.18 -5.45
CA LEU A 203 14.52 -4.38 -6.82
C LEU A 203 15.57 -4.84 -7.83
N PHE A 204 16.85 -4.50 -7.62
CA PHE A 204 17.92 -4.84 -8.56
C PHE A 204 18.69 -6.12 -8.17
N PHE A 205 18.34 -6.76 -7.06
CA PHE A 205 18.96 -7.99 -6.57
C PHE A 205 18.00 -9.21 -6.61
N VAL A 206 16.78 -9.01 -7.01
CA VAL A 206 15.74 -10.04 -7.21
C VAL A 206 15.63 -10.33 -8.69
#